data_aad993f9ab64fdce732c30d0461de92c
#
_entry.id   aad993f9ab64fdce732c30d0461de92c
#
_cell.length_a   1.000
_cell.length_b   1.000
_cell.length_c   1.000
_cell.angle_alpha   90.00
_cell.angle_beta   90.00
_cell.angle_gamma   90.00
#
_symmetry.space_group_name_H-M   'P 1'
#
loop_
_entity.id
_entity.type
_entity.pdbx_description
1 polymer ?
#
loop_
_entity_poly.entity_id
_entity_poly.type
_entity_poly.pdbx_seq_one_letter_code
_entity_poly.pdbx_strand_id
1 'polypeptide(L)'
;RTVFREFGGRKVVIRTLDSGADKPLHFLTVDDEENPALGVRGLRTAARWPELLEQQLDAIAQAAAAEEAEVWVMAPMVSTVGETEWFVERCRAHGLDVAGVMVEVPSAALLSGPILARAAFASIGTNDLTQYTMAADRLLGSLAELSDPWQPAVLRLVEATCAGGAQQGRPVGVCGEAASQPVLAVVLVGLGVSSLSMTARAIPDVAALLREVDVDECRRLARLAVDAESAAQARAVVRENLPVLAELGL
;
A
#
# COMPACT_ATOMS: atom_id res chain seq x y z
N ARG A 1 -0.87 22.16 2.44
CA ARG A 1 -2.01 22.99 2.83
C ARG A 1 -3.12 22.92 1.79
N THR A 2 -2.89 23.13 0.50
CA THR A 2 -3.93 23.11 -0.54
C THR A 2 -4.76 21.82 -0.49
N VAL A 3 -4.12 20.65 -0.44
CA VAL A 3 -4.82 19.34 -0.34
C VAL A 3 -5.66 19.28 0.94
N PHE A 4 -5.11 19.65 2.08
CA PHE A 4 -5.83 19.59 3.36
C PHE A 4 -7.07 20.50 3.37
N ARG A 5 -6.96 21.68 2.77
CA ARG A 5 -8.10 22.61 2.63
C ARG A 5 -9.23 22.03 1.79
N GLU A 6 -8.88 21.43 0.63
CA GLU A 6 -9.88 20.83 -0.27
C GLU A 6 -10.57 19.60 0.34
N PHE A 7 -9.90 18.93 1.29
CA PHE A 7 -10.43 17.76 2.00
C PHE A 7 -10.76 18.05 3.48
N GLY A 8 -11.14 19.29 3.82
CA GLY A 8 -11.55 19.66 5.17
C GLY A 8 -12.58 18.70 5.76
N GLY A 9 -12.36 18.25 7.01
CA GLY A 9 -13.21 17.28 7.70
C GLY A 9 -13.10 15.84 7.16
N ARG A 10 -12.18 15.56 6.23
CA ARG A 10 -11.96 14.22 5.65
C ARG A 10 -10.55 13.73 5.91
N LYS A 11 -10.40 12.40 5.88
CA LYS A 11 -9.10 11.73 5.99
C LYS A 11 -8.23 12.02 4.75
N VAL A 12 -7.00 12.45 5.01
CA VAL A 12 -5.94 12.61 4.02
C VAL A 12 -4.72 11.84 4.47
N VAL A 13 -4.28 10.88 3.67
CA VAL A 13 -3.06 10.10 3.94
C VAL A 13 -1.90 10.73 3.19
N ILE A 14 -0.86 11.12 3.93
CA ILE A 14 0.40 11.64 3.38
C ILE A 14 1.49 10.60 3.58
N ARG A 15 2.08 10.13 2.48
CA ARG A 15 3.29 9.31 2.53
C ARG A 15 4.51 10.20 2.61
N THR A 16 5.42 9.90 3.54
CA THR A 16 6.72 10.55 3.57
C THR A 16 7.56 10.18 2.35
N LEU A 17 8.66 10.89 2.16
CA LEU A 17 9.50 10.79 0.98
C LEU A 17 9.95 9.33 0.73
N ASP A 18 9.75 8.88 -0.50
CA ASP A 18 10.27 7.60 -1.00
C ASP A 18 11.30 7.87 -2.10
N SER A 19 12.52 8.15 -1.69
CA SER A 19 13.68 8.39 -2.55
C SER A 19 14.81 7.44 -2.21
N GLY A 20 15.69 7.22 -3.17
CA GLY A 20 16.85 6.35 -3.06
C GLY A 20 17.65 6.39 -4.35
N ALA A 21 18.65 5.53 -4.51
CA ALA A 21 19.45 5.47 -5.72
C ALA A 21 18.64 5.08 -6.96
N ASP A 22 17.53 4.34 -6.78
CA ASP A 22 16.55 4.02 -7.82
C ASP A 22 15.62 5.20 -8.18
N LYS A 23 15.49 6.18 -7.27
CA LYS A 23 14.67 7.39 -7.43
C LYS A 23 15.45 8.59 -6.87
N PRO A 24 16.55 9.01 -7.53
CA PRO A 24 17.46 10.01 -6.98
C PRO A 24 16.82 11.40 -6.89
N LEU A 25 17.16 12.12 -5.84
CA LEU A 25 16.88 13.55 -5.69
C LEU A 25 18.16 14.33 -5.81
N HIS A 26 18.14 15.47 -6.53
CA HIS A 26 19.30 16.28 -6.80
C HIS A 26 20.04 16.82 -5.56
N PHE A 27 19.35 16.90 -4.43
CA PHE A 27 19.90 17.40 -3.16
C PHE A 27 20.30 16.28 -2.20
N LEU A 28 20.08 15.01 -2.56
CA LEU A 28 20.53 13.85 -1.82
C LEU A 28 21.68 13.20 -2.56
N THR A 29 22.84 13.17 -1.92
CA THR A 29 23.96 12.35 -2.41
C THR A 29 23.67 10.90 -2.09
N VAL A 30 23.42 10.10 -3.10
CA VAL A 30 23.23 8.66 -2.98
C VAL A 30 24.51 7.99 -3.42
N ASP A 31 24.95 6.99 -2.66
CA ASP A 31 26.10 6.18 -3.04
C ASP A 31 25.80 5.40 -4.31
N ASP A 32 26.83 4.99 -5.02
CA ASP A 32 26.70 4.05 -6.13
C ASP A 32 26.34 2.66 -5.54
N GLU A 33 25.10 2.26 -5.72
CA GLU A 33 24.56 1.01 -5.19
C GLU A 33 24.36 0.00 -6.33
N GLU A 34 24.90 -1.20 -6.20
CA GLU A 34 24.74 -2.25 -7.23
C GLU A 34 23.26 -2.66 -7.42
N ASN A 35 22.46 -2.59 -6.33
CA ASN A 35 21.04 -2.95 -6.33
C ASN A 35 20.19 -1.84 -5.67
N PRO A 36 20.00 -0.69 -6.33
CA PRO A 36 19.38 0.48 -5.72
C PRO A 36 17.98 0.23 -5.14
N ALA A 37 17.19 -0.63 -5.78
CA ALA A 37 15.85 -0.97 -5.28
C ALA A 37 15.87 -1.75 -3.95
N LEU A 38 17.00 -2.41 -3.63
CA LEU A 38 17.21 -3.15 -2.38
C LEU A 38 18.04 -2.35 -1.36
N GLY A 39 18.52 -1.19 -1.74
CA GLY A 39 19.47 -0.36 -0.99
C GLY A 39 18.81 0.66 -0.06
N VAL A 40 19.43 1.84 0.02
CA VAL A 40 18.98 2.95 0.87
C VAL A 40 17.88 3.73 0.14
N ARG A 41 16.64 3.40 0.41
CA ARG A 41 15.45 4.10 -0.12
C ARG A 41 14.33 4.17 0.94
N GLY A 42 13.37 5.06 0.71
CA GLY A 42 12.21 5.23 1.57
C GLY A 42 12.60 5.56 3.01
N LEU A 43 12.09 4.82 3.98
CA LEU A 43 12.39 5.06 5.40
C LEU A 43 13.88 4.91 5.75
N ARG A 44 14.63 4.07 5.01
CA ARG A 44 16.08 3.93 5.20
C ARG A 44 16.85 5.22 4.85
N THR A 45 16.37 5.98 3.86
CA THR A 45 16.88 7.32 3.55
C THR A 45 16.66 8.26 4.73
N ALA A 46 15.47 8.23 5.33
CA ALA A 46 15.16 9.02 6.52
C ALA A 46 16.01 8.62 7.74
N ALA A 47 16.34 7.34 7.89
CA ALA A 47 17.23 6.88 8.95
C ALA A 47 18.69 7.35 8.75
N ARG A 48 19.14 7.50 7.49
CA ARG A 48 20.48 7.99 7.15
C ARG A 48 20.59 9.52 7.23
N TRP A 49 19.51 10.24 6.87
CA TRP A 49 19.42 11.70 6.93
C TRP A 49 18.16 12.11 7.73
N PRO A 50 18.19 11.98 9.07
CA PRO A 50 17.01 12.22 9.91
C PRO A 50 16.40 13.60 9.76
N GLU A 51 17.23 14.61 9.49
CA GLU A 51 16.81 16.00 9.30
C GLU A 51 15.81 16.18 8.15
N LEU A 52 15.86 15.34 7.13
CA LEU A 52 14.90 15.40 6.03
C LEU A 52 13.50 14.95 6.48
N LEU A 53 13.44 13.90 7.29
CA LEU A 53 12.18 13.45 7.86
C LEU A 53 11.62 14.48 8.83
N GLU A 54 12.46 15.02 9.73
CA GLU A 54 12.04 16.04 10.69
C GLU A 54 11.45 17.28 9.99
N GLN A 55 12.12 17.78 8.94
CA GLN A 55 11.61 18.91 8.15
C GLN A 55 10.28 18.59 7.45
N GLN A 56 10.13 17.37 6.96
CA GLN A 56 8.89 16.95 6.31
C GLN A 56 7.75 16.82 7.33
N LEU A 57 7.99 16.22 8.49
CA LEU A 57 7.00 16.09 9.56
C LEU A 57 6.60 17.47 10.10
N ASP A 58 7.54 18.39 10.30
CA ASP A 58 7.26 19.79 10.65
C ASP A 58 6.32 20.46 9.64
N ALA A 59 6.63 20.32 8.36
CA ALA A 59 5.81 20.92 7.30
C ALA A 59 4.40 20.33 7.26
N ILE A 60 4.26 19.01 7.49
CA ILE A 60 2.96 18.33 7.57
C ILE A 60 2.19 18.81 8.80
N ALA A 61 2.83 18.88 9.97
CA ALA A 61 2.21 19.33 11.21
C ALA A 61 1.73 20.78 11.12
N GLN A 62 2.54 21.69 10.57
CA GLN A 62 2.14 23.08 10.33
C GLN A 62 0.97 23.20 9.36
N ALA A 63 0.95 22.38 8.33
CA ALA A 63 -0.16 22.35 7.37
C ALA A 63 -1.44 21.78 8.02
N ALA A 64 -1.32 20.74 8.83
CA ALA A 64 -2.44 20.13 9.57
C ALA A 64 -3.05 21.11 10.59
N ALA A 65 -2.22 21.83 11.33
CA ALA A 65 -2.69 22.84 12.30
C ALA A 65 -3.43 24.03 11.66
N ALA A 66 -3.24 24.25 10.37
CA ALA A 66 -3.85 25.39 9.64
C ALA A 66 -5.12 25.03 8.87
N GLU A 67 -5.50 23.78 8.80
CA GLU A 67 -6.60 23.27 7.97
C GLU A 67 -7.35 22.16 8.75
N GLU A 68 -8.60 21.86 8.36
CA GLU A 68 -9.48 20.93 9.13
C GLU A 68 -9.38 19.45 8.69
N ALA A 69 -8.44 19.07 7.84
CA ALA A 69 -8.32 17.69 7.38
C ALA A 69 -7.89 16.74 8.51
N GLU A 70 -8.39 15.51 8.50
CA GLU A 70 -7.88 14.42 9.34
C GLU A 70 -6.60 13.84 8.73
N VAL A 71 -5.45 14.28 9.23
CA VAL A 71 -4.15 13.97 8.63
C VAL A 71 -3.59 12.66 9.17
N TRP A 72 -3.34 11.73 8.27
CA TRP A 72 -2.69 10.45 8.52
C TRP A 72 -1.33 10.43 7.82
N VAL A 73 -0.27 10.04 8.52
CA VAL A 73 1.10 10.03 7.96
C VAL A 73 1.60 8.60 7.84
N MET A 74 2.27 8.29 6.73
CA MET A 74 2.66 6.92 6.39
C MET A 74 4.12 6.85 5.96
N ALA A 75 4.88 5.90 6.55
CA ALA A 75 6.26 5.60 6.14
C ALA A 75 6.29 4.61 4.97
N PRO A 76 7.07 4.86 3.91
CA PRO A 76 7.35 3.88 2.86
C PRO A 76 8.43 2.88 3.29
N MET A 77 8.50 1.71 2.62
CA MET A 77 9.60 0.75 2.71
C MET A 77 9.89 0.20 4.12
N VAL A 78 8.87 0.11 4.98
CA VAL A 78 9.01 -0.48 6.30
C VAL A 78 9.25 -1.98 6.18
N SER A 79 10.24 -2.50 6.91
CA SER A 79 10.64 -3.91 6.88
C SER A 79 10.58 -4.57 8.26
N THR A 80 10.66 -3.79 9.34
CA THR A 80 10.78 -4.29 10.71
C THR A 80 9.86 -3.57 11.70
N VAL A 81 9.62 -4.19 12.84
CA VAL A 81 8.87 -3.58 13.96
C VAL A 81 9.62 -2.37 14.52
N GLY A 82 10.95 -2.45 14.63
CA GLY A 82 11.77 -1.33 15.15
C GLY A 82 11.71 -0.08 14.25
N GLU A 83 11.71 -0.26 12.93
CA GLU A 83 11.50 0.86 12.00
C GLU A 83 10.11 1.49 12.18
N THR A 84 9.09 0.67 12.42
CA THR A 84 7.72 1.15 12.70
C THR A 84 7.68 1.97 13.99
N GLU A 85 8.26 1.46 15.07
CA GLU A 85 8.32 2.16 16.37
C GLU A 85 9.03 3.50 16.23
N TRP A 86 10.20 3.50 15.59
CA TRP A 86 10.99 4.71 15.37
C TRP A 86 10.19 5.77 14.59
N PHE A 87 9.51 5.38 13.50
CA PHE A 87 8.72 6.32 12.71
C PHE A 87 7.51 6.86 13.48
N VAL A 88 6.78 6.01 14.17
CA VAL A 88 5.60 6.41 14.98
C VAL A 88 6.00 7.39 16.08
N GLU A 89 7.13 7.17 16.75
CA GLU A 89 7.66 8.09 17.76
C GLU A 89 8.00 9.46 17.16
N ARG A 90 8.61 9.52 15.97
CA ARG A 90 8.89 10.78 15.28
C ARG A 90 7.61 11.53 14.92
N CYS A 91 6.63 10.85 14.33
CA CYS A 91 5.33 11.47 14.04
C CYS A 91 4.69 12.05 15.30
N ARG A 92 4.68 11.29 16.40
CA ARG A 92 4.11 11.73 17.68
C ARG A 92 4.83 12.95 18.24
N ALA A 93 6.17 13.02 18.13
CA ALA A 93 6.95 14.17 18.58
C ALA A 93 6.57 15.47 17.85
N HIS A 94 6.02 15.37 16.64
CA HIS A 94 5.50 16.50 15.85
C HIS A 94 3.97 16.71 16.00
N GLY A 95 3.30 16.01 16.92
CA GLY A 95 1.85 16.11 17.11
C GLY A 95 1.02 15.45 16.00
N LEU A 96 1.62 14.51 15.25
CA LEU A 96 0.96 13.72 14.20
C LEU A 96 0.60 12.34 14.77
N ASP A 97 -0.56 12.25 15.41
CA ASP A 97 -0.95 11.07 16.21
C ASP A 97 -1.33 9.84 15.39
N VAL A 98 -1.75 10.03 14.13
CA VAL A 98 -2.16 8.93 13.26
C VAL A 98 -1.03 8.58 12.29
N ALA A 99 -0.10 7.77 12.78
CA ALA A 99 1.04 7.28 12.01
C ALA A 99 0.84 5.82 11.59
N GLY A 100 1.06 5.54 10.31
CA GLY A 100 0.92 4.23 9.69
C GLY A 100 2.14 3.85 8.86
N VAL A 101 2.04 2.70 8.20
CA VAL A 101 3.12 2.13 7.39
C VAL A 101 2.63 1.72 6.01
N MET A 102 3.51 1.81 5.02
CA MET A 102 3.31 1.13 3.75
C MET A 102 3.90 -0.28 3.84
N VAL A 103 3.05 -1.27 3.63
CA VAL A 103 3.46 -2.67 3.55
C VAL A 103 3.75 -2.98 2.09
N GLU A 104 5.02 -2.96 1.75
CA GLU A 104 5.52 -3.16 0.38
C GLU A 104 6.78 -4.03 0.34
N VAL A 105 7.23 -4.47 1.52
CA VAL A 105 8.29 -5.47 1.69
C VAL A 105 7.64 -6.73 2.29
N PRO A 106 7.92 -7.95 1.75
CA PRO A 106 7.31 -9.18 2.24
C PRO A 106 7.48 -9.43 3.74
N SER A 107 8.60 -9.02 4.33
CA SER A 107 8.83 -9.12 5.78
C SER A 107 7.78 -8.34 6.58
N ALA A 108 7.39 -7.13 6.14
CA ALA A 108 6.37 -6.33 6.81
C ALA A 108 4.98 -6.98 6.71
N ALA A 109 4.66 -7.63 5.59
CA ALA A 109 3.40 -8.37 5.44
C ALA A 109 3.32 -9.55 6.43
N LEU A 110 4.41 -10.32 6.56
CA LEU A 110 4.51 -11.44 7.50
C LEU A 110 4.51 -11.00 8.97
N LEU A 111 5.06 -9.81 9.26
CA LEU A 111 5.10 -9.22 10.61
C LEU A 111 3.98 -8.19 10.85
N SER A 112 2.92 -8.22 10.05
CA SER A 112 1.85 -7.20 10.09
C SER A 112 1.16 -7.10 11.46
N GLY A 113 0.93 -8.19 12.18
CA GLY A 113 0.38 -8.17 13.53
C GLY A 113 1.24 -7.34 14.50
N PRO A 114 2.51 -7.68 14.74
CA PRO A 114 3.44 -6.88 15.55
C PRO A 114 3.61 -5.43 15.08
N ILE A 115 3.65 -5.19 13.78
CA ILE A 115 3.76 -3.84 13.19
C ILE A 115 2.49 -3.03 13.50
N LEU A 116 1.30 -3.59 13.27
CA LEU A 116 0.03 -2.90 13.48
C LEU A 116 -0.38 -2.80 14.95
N ALA A 117 0.30 -3.51 15.85
CA ALA A 117 0.23 -3.21 17.28
C ALA A 117 0.84 -1.84 17.64
N ARG A 118 1.69 -1.27 16.78
CA ARG A 118 2.39 0.03 16.95
C ARG A 118 1.86 1.11 16.03
N ALA A 119 1.58 0.75 14.77
CA ALA A 119 1.04 1.66 13.78
C ALA A 119 -0.49 1.75 13.84
N ALA A 120 -1.03 2.92 13.48
CA ALA A 120 -2.47 3.16 13.47
C ALA A 120 -3.18 2.52 12.28
N PHE A 121 -2.48 2.31 11.17
CA PHE A 121 -3.01 1.74 9.93
C PHE A 121 -1.87 1.20 9.06
N ALA A 122 -2.25 0.39 8.06
CA ALA A 122 -1.35 0.04 6.97
C ALA A 122 -1.97 0.36 5.61
N SER A 123 -1.11 0.61 4.62
CA SER A 123 -1.48 0.66 3.21
C SER A 123 -0.54 -0.24 2.43
N ILE A 124 -1.08 -1.17 1.66
CA ILE A 124 -0.28 -2.12 0.90
C ILE A 124 0.14 -1.47 -0.42
N GLY A 125 1.47 -1.34 -0.61
CA GLY A 125 2.08 -0.85 -1.85
C GLY A 125 2.31 -2.00 -2.82
N THR A 126 1.30 -2.33 -3.63
CA THR A 126 1.30 -3.55 -4.45
C THR A 126 2.41 -3.61 -5.48
N ASN A 127 2.86 -2.49 -6.02
CA ASN A 127 3.90 -2.48 -7.04
C ASN A 127 5.24 -2.98 -6.49
N ASP A 128 5.69 -2.40 -5.39
CA ASP A 128 6.94 -2.80 -4.72
C ASP A 128 6.78 -4.16 -4.02
N LEU A 129 5.61 -4.44 -3.41
CA LEU A 129 5.34 -5.75 -2.82
C LEU A 129 5.46 -6.88 -3.86
N THR A 130 4.91 -6.68 -5.06
CA THR A 130 5.03 -7.66 -6.15
C THR A 130 6.49 -7.81 -6.58
N GLN A 131 7.20 -6.70 -6.80
CA GLN A 131 8.61 -6.68 -7.16
C GLN A 131 9.47 -7.51 -6.20
N TYR A 132 9.32 -7.28 -4.90
CA TYR A 132 10.14 -7.97 -3.89
C TYR A 132 9.68 -9.40 -3.64
N THR A 133 8.39 -9.70 -3.75
CA THR A 133 7.88 -11.07 -3.61
C THR A 133 8.37 -11.97 -4.73
N MET A 134 8.35 -11.46 -5.96
CA MET A 134 8.71 -12.21 -7.16
C MET A 134 10.19 -12.06 -7.55
N ALA A 135 10.95 -11.22 -6.82
CA ALA A 135 12.35 -10.90 -7.14
C ALA A 135 12.52 -10.44 -8.61
N ALA A 136 11.58 -9.64 -9.10
CA ALA A 136 11.51 -9.20 -10.49
C ALA A 136 11.44 -7.69 -10.58
N ASP A 137 12.37 -7.08 -11.30
CA ASP A 137 12.36 -5.64 -11.56
C ASP A 137 11.14 -5.28 -12.41
N ARG A 138 10.22 -4.50 -11.85
CA ARG A 138 8.98 -4.06 -12.51
C ARG A 138 9.20 -3.17 -13.73
N LEU A 139 10.39 -2.57 -13.87
CA LEU A 139 10.76 -1.73 -15.02
C LEU A 139 11.30 -2.56 -16.17
N LEU A 140 11.61 -3.83 -15.95
CA LEU A 140 12.14 -4.73 -16.96
C LEU A 140 11.00 -5.47 -17.68
N GLY A 141 10.66 -5.03 -18.89
CA GLY A 141 9.54 -5.58 -19.68
C GLY A 141 9.60 -7.09 -19.93
N SER A 142 10.80 -7.69 -19.98
CA SER A 142 10.98 -9.15 -20.10
C SER A 142 10.50 -9.93 -18.86
N LEU A 143 10.26 -9.27 -17.73
CA LEU A 143 9.75 -9.85 -16.49
C LEU A 143 8.32 -9.40 -16.15
N ALA A 144 7.61 -8.83 -17.10
CA ALA A 144 6.26 -8.27 -16.88
C ALA A 144 5.26 -9.31 -16.33
N GLU A 145 5.37 -10.58 -16.73
CA GLU A 145 4.52 -11.65 -16.19
C GLU A 145 4.73 -11.89 -14.70
N LEU A 146 5.96 -11.71 -14.19
CA LEU A 146 6.26 -11.82 -12.77
C LEU A 146 5.79 -10.59 -11.98
N SER A 147 5.69 -9.44 -12.64
CA SER A 147 5.26 -8.19 -12.02
C SER A 147 3.73 -8.03 -11.94
N ASP A 148 2.99 -9.09 -12.23
CA ASP A 148 1.52 -9.10 -12.18
C ASP A 148 1.02 -9.18 -10.72
N PRO A 149 0.21 -8.21 -10.22
CA PRO A 149 -0.33 -8.24 -8.86
C PRO A 149 -1.32 -9.38 -8.58
N TRP A 150 -1.75 -10.12 -9.60
CA TRP A 150 -2.55 -11.32 -9.45
C TRP A 150 -1.74 -12.57 -9.03
N GLN A 151 -0.43 -12.46 -8.88
CA GLN A 151 0.39 -13.58 -8.38
C GLN A 151 -0.16 -14.10 -7.05
N PRO A 152 -0.46 -15.39 -6.93
CA PRO A 152 -1.01 -15.97 -5.69
C PRO A 152 -0.13 -15.72 -4.46
N ALA A 153 1.18 -15.67 -4.64
CA ALA A 153 2.12 -15.32 -3.58
C ALA A 153 1.90 -13.90 -3.04
N VAL A 154 1.61 -12.93 -3.93
CA VAL A 154 1.31 -11.54 -3.55
C VAL A 154 -0.04 -11.47 -2.84
N LEU A 155 -1.07 -12.15 -3.36
CA LEU A 155 -2.40 -12.19 -2.74
C LEU A 155 -2.35 -12.79 -1.33
N ARG A 156 -1.52 -13.81 -1.09
CA ARG A 156 -1.29 -14.38 0.25
C ARG A 156 -0.63 -13.39 1.21
N LEU A 157 0.27 -12.55 0.74
CA LEU A 157 0.85 -11.49 1.56
C LEU A 157 -0.16 -10.37 1.87
N VAL A 158 -1.06 -10.06 0.93
CA VAL A 158 -2.20 -9.16 1.19
C VAL A 158 -3.10 -9.76 2.28
N GLU A 159 -3.47 -11.03 2.16
CA GLU A 159 -4.27 -11.75 3.17
C GLU A 159 -3.60 -11.72 4.54
N ALA A 160 -2.31 -12.05 4.61
CA ALA A 160 -1.55 -12.03 5.86
C ALA A 160 -1.53 -10.63 6.50
N THR A 161 -1.38 -9.58 5.69
CA THR A 161 -1.40 -8.20 6.16
C THR A 161 -2.78 -7.83 6.74
N CYS A 162 -3.85 -8.18 6.04
CA CYS A 162 -5.22 -7.94 6.51
C CYS A 162 -5.54 -8.72 7.80
N ALA A 163 -5.08 -9.97 7.90
CA ALA A 163 -5.24 -10.77 9.11
C ALA A 163 -4.51 -10.13 10.31
N GLY A 164 -3.28 -9.64 10.13
CA GLY A 164 -2.55 -8.89 11.15
C GLY A 164 -3.26 -7.60 11.56
N GLY A 165 -3.86 -6.88 10.60
CA GLY A 165 -4.69 -5.70 10.86
C GLY A 165 -5.93 -6.03 11.70
N ALA A 166 -6.65 -7.08 11.31
CA ALA A 166 -7.84 -7.53 12.02
C ALA A 166 -7.55 -7.93 13.48
N GLN A 167 -6.42 -8.64 13.73
CA GLN A 167 -5.97 -8.99 15.08
C GLN A 167 -5.75 -7.77 15.97
N GLN A 168 -5.34 -6.65 15.41
CA GLN A 168 -5.05 -5.41 16.14
C GLN A 168 -6.18 -4.37 16.07
N GLY A 169 -7.28 -4.68 15.37
CA GLY A 169 -8.37 -3.72 15.11
C GLY A 169 -7.90 -2.51 14.28
N ARG A 170 -6.93 -2.72 13.38
CA ARG A 170 -6.35 -1.65 12.54
C ARG A 170 -6.76 -1.79 11.09
N PRO A 171 -7.13 -0.68 10.41
CA PRO A 171 -7.51 -0.72 9.01
C PRO A 171 -6.29 -1.00 8.12
N VAL A 172 -6.52 -1.79 7.08
CA VAL A 172 -5.54 -2.07 6.02
C VAL A 172 -6.12 -1.63 4.69
N GLY A 173 -5.47 -0.69 4.03
CA GLY A 173 -5.80 -0.25 2.68
C GLY A 173 -4.85 -0.84 1.64
N VAL A 174 -5.19 -0.67 0.38
CA VAL A 174 -4.31 -0.94 -0.77
C VAL A 174 -4.15 0.31 -1.60
N CYS A 175 -2.93 0.60 -2.01
CA CYS A 175 -2.59 1.61 -3.00
C CYS A 175 -1.75 0.99 -4.13
N GLY A 176 -1.47 1.76 -5.16
CA GLY A 176 -0.81 1.27 -6.35
C GLY A 176 -1.80 0.82 -7.43
N GLU A 177 -1.26 0.23 -8.49
CA GLU A 177 -2.05 -0.07 -9.70
C GLU A 177 -3.10 -1.16 -9.48
N ALA A 178 -2.85 -2.10 -8.57
CA ALA A 178 -3.79 -3.16 -8.23
C ALA A 178 -5.15 -2.63 -7.75
N ALA A 179 -5.15 -1.54 -6.97
CA ALA A 179 -6.37 -0.92 -6.47
C ALA A 179 -7.28 -0.36 -7.57
N SER A 180 -6.72 -0.07 -8.77
CA SER A 180 -7.42 0.49 -9.92
C SER A 180 -8.05 -0.56 -10.83
N GLN A 181 -7.83 -1.85 -10.58
CA GLN A 181 -8.36 -2.95 -11.39
C GLN A 181 -9.69 -3.43 -10.80
N PRO A 182 -10.84 -3.26 -11.48
CA PRO A 182 -12.15 -3.57 -10.89
C PRO A 182 -12.27 -5.01 -10.41
N VAL A 183 -11.86 -5.98 -11.21
CA VAL A 183 -11.94 -7.41 -10.85
C VAL A 183 -11.00 -7.75 -9.69
N LEU A 184 -9.80 -7.19 -9.66
CA LEU A 184 -8.86 -7.39 -8.55
C LEU A 184 -9.35 -6.70 -7.28
N ALA A 185 -10.05 -5.58 -7.38
CA ALA A 185 -10.64 -4.90 -6.23
C ALA A 185 -11.62 -5.80 -5.47
N VAL A 186 -12.42 -6.63 -6.17
CA VAL A 186 -13.31 -7.64 -5.56
C VAL A 186 -12.49 -8.64 -4.74
N VAL A 187 -11.40 -9.14 -5.28
CA VAL A 187 -10.48 -10.06 -4.58
C VAL A 187 -9.87 -9.38 -3.35
N LEU A 188 -9.35 -8.15 -3.50
CA LEU A 188 -8.76 -7.40 -2.40
C LEU A 188 -9.75 -7.16 -1.25
N VAL A 189 -11.01 -6.81 -1.55
CA VAL A 189 -12.07 -6.70 -0.53
C VAL A 189 -12.31 -8.05 0.14
N GLY A 190 -12.36 -9.13 -0.61
CA GLY A 190 -12.52 -10.49 -0.08
C GLY A 190 -11.38 -10.94 0.83
N LEU A 191 -10.15 -10.42 0.61
CA LEU A 191 -8.99 -10.64 1.48
C LEU A 191 -9.00 -9.78 2.76
N GLY A 192 -9.97 -8.87 2.90
CA GLY A 192 -10.13 -8.04 4.10
C GLY A 192 -9.61 -6.61 3.97
N VAL A 193 -9.30 -6.15 2.75
CA VAL A 193 -8.91 -4.76 2.50
C VAL A 193 -10.08 -3.83 2.80
N SER A 194 -9.84 -2.79 3.60
CA SER A 194 -10.86 -1.82 4.06
C SER A 194 -10.92 -0.55 3.22
N SER A 195 -9.90 -0.26 2.41
CA SER A 195 -9.89 0.91 1.52
C SER A 195 -9.01 0.70 0.30
N LEU A 196 -9.40 1.30 -0.82
CA LEU A 196 -8.69 1.24 -2.09
C LEU A 196 -8.35 2.67 -2.52
N SER A 197 -7.06 2.96 -2.66
CA SER A 197 -6.55 4.24 -3.14
C SER A 197 -6.14 4.11 -4.61
N MET A 198 -6.76 4.91 -5.46
CA MET A 198 -6.55 4.85 -6.91
C MET A 198 -6.65 6.24 -7.54
N THR A 199 -6.32 6.34 -8.83
CA THR A 199 -6.59 7.55 -9.59
C THR A 199 -8.10 7.79 -9.65
N ALA A 200 -8.53 9.06 -9.62
CA ALA A 200 -9.95 9.43 -9.67
C ALA A 200 -10.68 8.81 -10.88
N ARG A 201 -9.95 8.62 -11.99
CA ARG A 201 -10.46 8.05 -13.23
C ARG A 201 -10.90 6.57 -13.10
N ALA A 202 -10.28 5.81 -12.20
CA ALA A 202 -10.59 4.39 -11.99
C ALA A 202 -11.76 4.17 -11.01
N ILE A 203 -12.11 5.18 -10.21
CA ILE A 203 -13.15 5.06 -9.17
C ILE A 203 -14.51 4.60 -9.73
N PRO A 204 -15.02 5.13 -10.85
CA PRO A 204 -16.34 4.73 -11.35
C PRO A 204 -16.44 3.24 -11.65
N ASP A 205 -15.47 2.66 -12.35
CA ASP A 205 -15.49 1.26 -12.77
C ASP A 205 -15.35 0.31 -11.56
N VAL A 206 -14.42 0.64 -10.65
CA VAL A 206 -14.26 -0.12 -9.40
C VAL A 206 -15.52 -0.06 -8.54
N ALA A 207 -16.11 1.14 -8.40
CA ALA A 207 -17.31 1.32 -7.60
C ALA A 207 -18.54 0.65 -8.25
N ALA A 208 -18.64 0.65 -9.58
CA ALA A 208 -19.72 -0.03 -10.29
C ALA A 208 -19.70 -1.53 -9.97
N LEU A 209 -18.55 -2.18 -10.14
CA LEU A 209 -18.44 -3.62 -9.88
C LEU A 209 -18.66 -3.98 -8.41
N LEU A 210 -18.08 -3.22 -7.47
CA LEU A 210 -18.21 -3.49 -6.04
C LEU A 210 -19.65 -3.30 -5.50
N ARG A 211 -20.52 -2.60 -6.20
CA ARG A 211 -21.95 -2.48 -5.84
C ARG A 211 -22.76 -3.72 -6.20
N GLU A 212 -22.29 -4.49 -7.17
CA GLU A 212 -22.98 -5.68 -7.67
C GLU A 212 -22.54 -6.97 -6.95
N VAL A 213 -21.53 -6.90 -6.06
CA VAL A 213 -20.96 -8.08 -5.41
C VAL A 213 -20.99 -7.89 -3.90
N ASP A 214 -21.56 -8.83 -3.17
CA ASP A 214 -21.53 -8.81 -1.71
C ASP A 214 -20.19 -9.30 -1.13
N VAL A 215 -19.98 -9.07 0.16
CA VAL A 215 -18.71 -9.39 0.83
C VAL A 215 -18.43 -10.89 0.88
N ASP A 216 -19.45 -11.74 0.98
CA ASP A 216 -19.26 -13.19 1.04
C ASP A 216 -18.85 -13.73 -0.33
N GLU A 217 -19.42 -13.18 -1.39
CA GLU A 217 -18.97 -13.46 -2.75
C GLU A 217 -17.54 -12.96 -3.00
N CYS A 218 -17.19 -11.76 -2.54
CA CYS A 218 -15.80 -11.27 -2.57
C CYS A 218 -14.85 -12.27 -1.90
N ARG A 219 -15.21 -12.80 -0.71
CA ARG A 219 -14.40 -13.78 0.02
C ARG A 219 -14.26 -15.10 -0.74
N ARG A 220 -15.35 -15.58 -1.35
CA ARG A 220 -15.32 -16.78 -2.17
C ARG A 220 -14.37 -16.62 -3.36
N LEU A 221 -14.49 -15.53 -4.08
CA LEU A 221 -13.64 -15.21 -5.24
C LEU A 221 -12.18 -15.02 -4.84
N ALA A 222 -11.93 -14.37 -3.72
CA ALA A 222 -10.58 -14.20 -3.17
C ALA A 222 -9.92 -15.56 -2.89
N ARG A 223 -10.68 -16.52 -2.34
CA ARG A 223 -10.17 -17.87 -2.09
C ARG A 223 -9.77 -18.57 -3.39
N LEU A 224 -10.61 -18.50 -4.43
CA LEU A 224 -10.27 -19.05 -5.74
C LEU A 224 -8.99 -18.44 -6.32
N ALA A 225 -8.80 -17.14 -6.15
CA ALA A 225 -7.59 -16.45 -6.63
C ALA A 225 -6.32 -16.86 -5.87
N VAL A 226 -6.41 -16.98 -4.53
CA VAL A 226 -5.29 -17.37 -3.66
C VAL A 226 -4.87 -18.83 -3.86
N ASP A 227 -5.83 -19.71 -4.20
CA ASP A 227 -5.59 -21.15 -4.41
C ASP A 227 -5.14 -21.47 -5.86
N ALA A 228 -5.12 -20.48 -6.76
CA ALA A 228 -4.62 -20.64 -8.11
C ALA A 228 -3.09 -20.89 -8.14
N GLU A 229 -2.62 -21.47 -9.24
CA GLU A 229 -1.20 -21.79 -9.44
C GLU A 229 -0.41 -20.65 -10.16
N SER A 230 -1.14 -19.69 -10.77
CA SER A 230 -0.53 -18.58 -11.51
C SER A 230 -1.44 -17.34 -11.52
N ALA A 231 -0.85 -16.18 -11.82
CA ALA A 231 -1.60 -14.93 -11.99
C ALA A 231 -2.67 -15.03 -13.10
N ALA A 232 -2.34 -15.68 -14.21
CA ALA A 232 -3.27 -15.87 -15.31
C ALA A 232 -4.48 -16.73 -14.90
N GLN A 233 -4.24 -17.82 -14.18
CA GLN A 233 -5.30 -18.69 -13.66
C GLN A 233 -6.14 -17.99 -12.60
N ALA A 234 -5.52 -17.27 -11.67
CA ALA A 234 -6.21 -16.47 -10.66
C ALA A 234 -7.19 -15.48 -11.29
N ARG A 235 -6.73 -14.75 -12.31
CA ARG A 235 -7.55 -13.80 -13.04
C ARG A 235 -8.67 -14.49 -13.81
N ALA A 236 -8.39 -15.61 -14.50
CA ALA A 236 -9.36 -16.33 -15.28
C ALA A 236 -10.50 -16.88 -14.40
N VAL A 237 -10.17 -17.59 -13.33
CA VAL A 237 -11.18 -18.21 -12.46
C VAL A 237 -12.07 -17.16 -11.79
N VAL A 238 -11.56 -16.00 -11.42
CA VAL A 238 -12.37 -14.92 -10.84
C VAL A 238 -13.30 -14.32 -11.91
N ARG A 239 -12.78 -14.03 -13.13
CA ARG A 239 -13.62 -13.48 -14.22
C ARG A 239 -14.74 -14.43 -14.65
N GLU A 240 -14.46 -15.72 -14.75
CA GLU A 240 -15.46 -16.75 -15.08
C GLU A 240 -16.59 -16.84 -14.05
N ASN A 241 -16.31 -16.47 -12.80
CA ASN A 241 -17.27 -16.46 -11.72
C ASN A 241 -17.92 -15.09 -11.46
N LEU A 242 -17.73 -14.11 -12.34
CA LEU A 242 -18.32 -12.77 -12.26
C LEU A 242 -19.12 -12.45 -13.56
N PRO A 243 -20.28 -13.05 -13.76
CA PRO A 243 -21.07 -12.85 -14.97
C PRO A 243 -21.48 -11.38 -15.20
N VAL A 244 -21.61 -10.59 -14.13
CA VAL A 244 -21.96 -9.17 -14.17
C VAL A 244 -20.94 -8.30 -14.95
N LEU A 245 -19.72 -8.79 -15.18
CA LEU A 245 -18.72 -8.07 -15.98
C LEU A 245 -19.20 -7.77 -17.40
N ALA A 246 -19.95 -8.71 -18.02
CA ALA A 246 -20.49 -8.51 -19.35
C ALA A 246 -21.55 -7.39 -19.39
N GLU A 247 -22.34 -7.25 -18.32
CA GLU A 247 -23.38 -6.22 -18.19
C GLU A 247 -22.76 -4.83 -17.96
N LEU A 248 -21.62 -4.78 -17.24
CA LEU A 248 -20.90 -3.56 -16.94
C LEU A 248 -19.92 -3.14 -18.05
N GLY A 249 -19.65 -3.99 -19.03
CA GLY A 249 -18.66 -3.75 -20.09
C GLY A 249 -17.21 -3.76 -19.60
N LEU A 250 -16.88 -4.55 -18.54
CA LEU A 250 -15.58 -4.64 -17.87
C LEU A 250 -14.78 -5.91 -18.25
#